data_e1c2034b17444e838eb1ee1100ea204d
#
_entry.id   e1c2034b17444e838eb1ee1100ea204d
#
_cell.length_a   1.000
_cell.length_b   1.000
_cell.length_c   1.000
_cell.angle_alpha   90.00
_cell.angle_beta   90.00
_cell.angle_gamma   90.00
#
_symmetry.space_group_name_H-M   'P 1'
#
loop_
_entity.id
_entity.type
_entity.pdbx_description
1 polymer ?
#
loop_
_entity_poly.entity_id
_entity_poly.type
_entity_poly.pdbx_seq_one_letter_code
_entity_poly.pdbx_strand_id
1 'polypeptide(L)'
;RVRNNTTKHTLDNVLKTKEVVINIVSYSMVQQVSLASTEYAEGENEFEKAGFTMLKSDLVKPFRVAESPVQFECKVIKVEPLGKEGGAGNLIFSEVLKIHIDPNILAEDGSIDQAKIDQVARMGGNWYTRANQGLFEVPKPLSTHGIGVDLLPEHIRFSTVLTGNDLGMLGNVEEIPSRQEVEEFIASNIEI
;
A
#
# COMPACT_ATOMS: atom_id res chain seq x y z
N ARG A 1 -16.28 -6.52 9.17
CA ARG A 1 -17.12 -5.39 9.60
C ARG A 1 -18.51 -5.92 9.90
N VAL A 2 -19.03 -5.65 11.06
CA VAL A 2 -20.40 -6.02 11.46
C VAL A 2 -21.32 -4.88 11.05
N ARG A 3 -22.32 -5.15 10.21
CA ARG A 3 -23.46 -4.25 9.98
C ARG A 3 -24.69 -4.90 10.57
N ASN A 4 -25.53 -4.15 11.25
CA ASN A 4 -26.82 -4.61 11.78
C ASN A 4 -26.73 -5.95 12.55
N ASN A 5 -25.68 -6.13 13.35
CA ASN A 5 -25.39 -7.36 14.10
C ASN A 5 -25.16 -8.63 13.24
N THR A 6 -24.84 -8.48 11.95
CA THR A 6 -24.44 -9.59 11.09
C THR A 6 -22.93 -9.65 10.96
N THR A 7 -22.35 -10.82 11.00
CA THR A 7 -20.95 -11.08 10.66
C THR A 7 -20.80 -11.23 9.15
N LYS A 8 -19.65 -10.83 8.61
CA LYS A 8 -19.30 -11.17 7.22
C LYS A 8 -18.87 -12.64 7.14
N HIS A 9 -19.26 -13.32 6.07
CA HIS A 9 -18.87 -14.71 5.79
C HIS A 9 -17.34 -14.91 5.82
N THR A 10 -16.57 -13.90 5.42
CA THR A 10 -15.10 -13.91 5.54
C THR A 10 -14.64 -14.13 6.98
N LEU A 11 -15.26 -13.49 7.97
CA LEU A 11 -14.89 -13.69 9.38
C LEU A 11 -15.21 -15.11 9.83
N ASP A 12 -16.41 -15.60 9.50
CA ASP A 12 -16.84 -16.95 9.86
C ASP A 12 -15.92 -18.00 9.23
N ASN A 13 -15.55 -17.82 7.96
CA ASN A 13 -14.61 -18.67 7.26
C ASN A 13 -13.22 -18.65 7.91
N VAL A 14 -12.69 -17.47 8.24
CA VAL A 14 -11.40 -17.32 8.91
C VAL A 14 -11.40 -18.00 10.29
N LEU A 15 -12.46 -17.83 11.08
CA LEU A 15 -12.58 -18.47 12.39
C LEU A 15 -12.62 -20.00 12.28
N LYS A 16 -13.24 -20.52 11.22
CA LYS A 16 -13.41 -21.94 10.96
C LYS A 16 -12.17 -22.59 10.37
N THR A 17 -11.57 -21.97 9.36
CA THR A 17 -10.47 -22.57 8.60
C THR A 17 -9.09 -22.23 9.14
N LYS A 18 -8.95 -21.07 9.80
CA LYS A 18 -7.66 -20.49 10.22
C LYS A 18 -6.71 -20.21 9.06
N GLU A 19 -7.25 -20.03 7.88
CA GLU A 19 -6.52 -19.77 6.64
C GLU A 19 -7.14 -18.58 5.90
N VAL A 20 -6.31 -17.79 5.24
CA VAL A 20 -6.76 -16.64 4.43
C VAL A 20 -5.77 -16.37 3.30
N VAL A 21 -6.30 -15.89 2.16
CA VAL A 21 -5.50 -15.33 1.07
C VAL A 21 -5.76 -13.84 1.00
N ILE A 22 -4.66 -13.05 0.99
CA ILE A 22 -4.72 -11.60 0.80
C ILE A 22 -4.30 -11.30 -0.63
N ASN A 23 -5.17 -10.64 -1.39
CA ASN A 23 -4.92 -10.27 -2.78
C ASN A 23 -4.76 -8.74 -2.87
N ILE A 24 -3.64 -8.28 -3.43
CA ILE A 24 -3.38 -6.85 -3.63
C ILE A 24 -4.19 -6.36 -4.82
N VAL A 25 -4.78 -5.18 -4.67
CA VAL A 25 -5.69 -4.61 -5.66
C VAL A 25 -4.97 -3.60 -6.54
N SER A 26 -4.99 -3.84 -7.85
CA SER A 26 -4.57 -2.90 -8.88
C SER A 26 -5.77 -2.12 -9.45
N TYR A 27 -5.47 -1.05 -10.19
CA TYR A 27 -6.51 -0.24 -10.83
C TYR A 27 -7.37 -1.05 -11.80
N SER A 28 -6.77 -2.00 -12.53
CA SER A 28 -7.45 -2.81 -13.53
C SER A 28 -8.58 -3.69 -12.97
N MET A 29 -8.55 -4.01 -11.66
CA MET A 29 -9.53 -4.90 -11.02
C MET A 29 -10.41 -4.22 -9.97
N VAL A 30 -10.24 -2.91 -9.71
CA VAL A 30 -10.90 -2.21 -8.60
C VAL A 30 -12.43 -2.24 -8.66
N GLN A 31 -13.03 -2.22 -9.85
CA GLN A 31 -14.48 -2.29 -10.01
C GLN A 31 -15.03 -3.69 -9.66
N GLN A 32 -14.31 -4.73 -10.04
CA GLN A 32 -14.64 -6.11 -9.66
C GLN A 32 -14.52 -6.31 -8.15
N VAL A 33 -13.48 -5.75 -7.52
CA VAL A 33 -13.31 -5.77 -6.05
C VAL A 33 -14.45 -5.04 -5.35
N SER A 34 -14.87 -3.90 -5.90
CA SER A 34 -16.04 -3.17 -5.37
C SER A 34 -17.30 -4.03 -5.44
N LEU A 35 -17.54 -4.71 -6.56
CA LEU A 35 -18.68 -5.62 -6.74
C LEU A 35 -18.61 -6.83 -5.81
N ALA A 36 -17.43 -7.45 -5.64
CA ALA A 36 -17.20 -8.56 -4.73
C ALA A 36 -17.44 -8.20 -3.25
N SER A 37 -17.46 -6.89 -2.91
CA SER A 37 -17.75 -6.44 -1.54
C SER A 37 -19.24 -6.37 -1.20
N THR A 38 -20.12 -6.71 -2.14
CA THR A 38 -21.58 -6.80 -1.95
C THR A 38 -21.90 -7.86 -0.88
N GLU A 39 -22.97 -7.64 -0.12
CA GLU A 39 -23.47 -8.63 0.84
C GLU A 39 -24.34 -9.66 0.12
N TYR A 40 -23.68 -10.64 -0.50
CA TYR A 40 -24.36 -11.78 -1.13
C TYR A 40 -24.88 -12.75 -0.09
N ALA A 41 -25.87 -13.57 -0.47
CA ALA A 41 -26.39 -14.61 0.39
C ALA A 41 -25.34 -15.71 0.65
N GLU A 42 -25.54 -16.48 1.74
CA GLU A 42 -24.70 -17.62 2.05
C GLU A 42 -24.74 -18.66 0.90
N GLY A 43 -23.56 -19.12 0.48
CA GLY A 43 -23.40 -20.07 -0.63
C GLY A 43 -23.25 -19.43 -2.02
N GLU A 44 -23.42 -18.11 -2.15
CA GLU A 44 -23.06 -17.39 -3.38
C GLU A 44 -21.56 -17.15 -3.44
N ASN A 45 -20.98 -17.39 -4.62
CA ASN A 45 -19.54 -17.26 -4.85
C ASN A 45 -19.20 -15.88 -5.41
N GLU A 46 -18.52 -15.05 -4.62
CA GLU A 46 -18.11 -13.71 -5.01
C GLU A 46 -17.15 -13.70 -6.21
N PHE A 47 -16.36 -14.75 -6.43
CA PHE A 47 -15.53 -14.87 -7.64
C PHE A 47 -16.39 -14.87 -8.91
N GLU A 48 -17.44 -15.67 -8.92
CA GLU A 48 -18.37 -15.74 -10.06
C GLU A 48 -19.14 -14.44 -10.24
N LYS A 49 -19.64 -13.87 -9.13
CA LYS A 49 -20.39 -12.60 -9.15
C LYS A 49 -19.57 -11.43 -9.67
N ALA A 50 -18.30 -11.37 -9.32
CA ALA A 50 -17.39 -10.30 -9.74
C ALA A 50 -16.63 -10.62 -11.04
N GLY A 51 -16.76 -11.84 -11.56
CA GLY A 51 -16.05 -12.27 -12.76
C GLY A 51 -14.55 -12.44 -12.55
N PHE A 52 -14.14 -12.86 -11.34
CA PHE A 52 -12.75 -13.19 -11.03
C PHE A 52 -12.42 -14.64 -11.36
N THR A 53 -11.18 -14.87 -11.76
CA THR A 53 -10.65 -16.21 -12.01
C THR A 53 -10.05 -16.80 -10.72
N MET A 54 -10.58 -17.96 -10.31
CA MET A 54 -10.07 -18.69 -9.16
C MET A 54 -8.77 -19.42 -9.51
N LEU A 55 -7.70 -19.15 -8.75
CA LEU A 55 -6.46 -19.93 -8.78
C LEU A 55 -6.33 -20.74 -7.49
N LYS A 56 -6.01 -22.03 -7.64
CA LYS A 56 -5.73 -22.87 -6.47
C LYS A 56 -4.50 -22.34 -5.72
N SER A 57 -4.60 -22.25 -4.41
CA SER A 57 -3.46 -21.99 -3.53
C SER A 57 -2.60 -23.22 -3.37
N ASP A 58 -1.33 -23.02 -3.02
CA ASP A 58 -0.35 -24.11 -2.87
C ASP A 58 -0.33 -24.66 -1.45
N LEU A 59 -0.49 -23.81 -0.44
CA LEU A 59 -0.32 -24.15 0.98
C LEU A 59 -1.60 -24.02 1.82
N VAL A 60 -2.61 -23.27 1.33
CA VAL A 60 -3.86 -23.02 2.04
C VAL A 60 -5.07 -23.39 1.16
N LYS A 61 -6.25 -23.55 1.78
CA LYS A 61 -7.47 -23.95 1.06
C LYS A 61 -8.13 -22.81 0.28
N PRO A 62 -8.20 -21.56 0.80
CA PRO A 62 -8.81 -20.46 0.06
C PRO A 62 -8.12 -20.23 -1.28
N PHE A 63 -8.91 -19.92 -2.31
CA PHE A 63 -8.38 -19.62 -3.64
C PHE A 63 -7.72 -18.23 -3.67
N ARG A 64 -6.75 -18.08 -4.58
CA ARG A 64 -6.16 -16.81 -4.98
C ARG A 64 -6.97 -16.19 -6.12
N VAL A 65 -6.93 -14.87 -6.25
CA VAL A 65 -7.49 -14.13 -7.38
C VAL A 65 -6.43 -14.01 -8.48
N ALA A 66 -6.68 -14.58 -9.68
CA ALA A 66 -5.71 -14.58 -10.77
C ALA A 66 -5.32 -13.18 -11.24
N GLU A 67 -6.27 -12.24 -11.21
CA GLU A 67 -6.10 -10.85 -11.65
C GLU A 67 -5.29 -10.01 -10.67
N SER A 68 -5.06 -10.50 -9.44
CA SER A 68 -4.26 -9.79 -8.44
C SER A 68 -2.77 -9.92 -8.75
N PRO A 69 -2.02 -8.80 -8.82
CA PRO A 69 -0.61 -8.83 -9.14
C PRO A 69 0.26 -9.42 -8.01
N VAL A 70 -0.23 -9.42 -6.77
CA VAL A 70 0.46 -10.02 -5.61
C VAL A 70 -0.55 -10.70 -4.72
N GLN A 71 -0.30 -11.97 -4.35
CA GLN A 71 -1.15 -12.71 -3.43
C GLN A 71 -0.33 -13.30 -2.29
N PHE A 72 -0.90 -13.28 -1.08
CA PHE A 72 -0.29 -13.84 0.13
C PHE A 72 -1.12 -15.01 0.62
N GLU A 73 -0.55 -16.20 0.67
CA GLU A 73 -1.15 -17.33 1.37
C GLU A 73 -0.79 -17.27 2.85
N CYS A 74 -1.80 -17.24 3.70
CA CYS A 74 -1.59 -16.93 5.11
C CYS A 74 -2.29 -17.93 6.03
N LYS A 75 -1.64 -18.22 7.17
CA LYS A 75 -2.20 -18.90 8.31
C LYS A 75 -2.59 -17.90 9.40
N VAL A 76 -3.82 -17.97 9.87
CA VAL A 76 -4.33 -17.08 10.91
C VAL A 76 -3.78 -17.47 12.27
N ILE A 77 -3.09 -16.54 12.92
CA ILE A 77 -2.53 -16.70 14.29
C ILE A 77 -3.60 -16.35 15.32
N LYS A 78 -4.25 -15.19 15.15
CA LYS A 78 -5.21 -14.63 16.11
C LYS A 78 -6.25 -13.79 15.40
N VAL A 79 -7.47 -13.80 15.93
CA VAL A 79 -8.52 -12.83 15.57
C VAL A 79 -8.89 -12.07 16.83
N GLU A 80 -8.82 -10.73 16.79
CA GLU A 80 -9.13 -9.84 17.90
C GLU A 80 -10.34 -8.97 17.55
N PRO A 81 -11.46 -9.15 18.21
CA PRO A 81 -12.62 -8.26 18.06
C PRO A 81 -12.30 -6.87 18.64
N LEU A 82 -12.51 -5.81 17.87
CA LEU A 82 -12.26 -4.42 18.30
C LEU A 82 -13.49 -3.76 18.95
N GLY A 83 -14.58 -4.49 19.10
CA GLY A 83 -15.81 -4.04 19.74
C GLY A 83 -16.96 -5.01 19.52
N LYS A 84 -18.07 -4.78 20.23
CA LYS A 84 -19.27 -5.63 20.18
C LYS A 84 -20.43 -5.01 19.39
N GLU A 85 -20.33 -3.70 19.12
CA GLU A 85 -21.39 -2.95 18.48
C GLU A 85 -21.36 -3.08 16.95
N GLY A 86 -22.47 -2.82 16.32
CA GLY A 86 -22.59 -2.79 14.86
C GLY A 86 -21.58 -1.83 14.23
N GLY A 87 -20.82 -2.29 13.24
CA GLY A 87 -19.73 -1.54 12.61
C GLY A 87 -18.34 -1.75 13.21
N ALA A 88 -18.24 -2.43 14.37
CA ALA A 88 -16.94 -2.82 14.93
C ALA A 88 -16.14 -3.71 13.97
N GLY A 89 -14.84 -3.51 13.94
CA GLY A 89 -13.91 -4.32 13.15
C GLY A 89 -13.43 -5.55 13.90
N ASN A 90 -12.84 -6.47 13.13
CA ASN A 90 -12.06 -7.58 13.69
C ASN A 90 -10.65 -7.48 13.11
N LEU A 91 -9.64 -7.52 13.95
CA LEU A 91 -8.25 -7.54 13.55
C LEU A 91 -7.78 -8.98 13.41
N ILE A 92 -7.30 -9.35 12.24
CA ILE A 92 -6.83 -10.71 11.93
C ILE A 92 -5.32 -10.67 11.81
N PHE A 93 -4.63 -11.34 12.72
CA PHE A 93 -3.18 -11.54 12.68
C PHE A 93 -2.88 -12.82 11.92
N SER A 94 -2.06 -12.71 10.90
CA SER A 94 -1.72 -13.85 10.05
C SER A 94 -0.23 -13.93 9.77
N GLU A 95 0.29 -15.14 9.71
CA GLU A 95 1.63 -15.47 9.22
C GLU A 95 1.55 -15.67 7.71
N VAL A 96 2.42 -15.00 6.97
CA VAL A 96 2.55 -15.19 5.53
C VAL A 96 3.39 -16.44 5.28
N LEU A 97 2.79 -17.45 4.66
CA LEU A 97 3.45 -18.72 4.34
C LEU A 97 4.08 -18.70 2.95
N LYS A 98 3.43 -18.01 1.99
CA LYS A 98 3.88 -17.90 0.60
C LYS A 98 3.41 -16.61 -0.03
N ILE A 99 4.27 -16.04 -0.85
CA ILE A 99 3.97 -14.86 -1.67
C ILE A 99 4.05 -15.27 -3.14
N HIS A 100 3.03 -14.90 -3.89
CA HIS A 100 3.01 -15.00 -5.35
C HIS A 100 3.07 -13.59 -5.92
N ILE A 101 3.95 -13.38 -6.90
CA ILE A 101 4.15 -12.09 -7.56
C ILE A 101 4.09 -12.31 -9.07
N ASP A 102 3.29 -11.49 -9.76
CA ASP A 102 3.27 -11.47 -11.22
C ASP A 102 4.62 -10.93 -11.73
N PRO A 103 5.36 -11.68 -12.56
CA PRO A 103 6.63 -11.21 -13.10
C PRO A 103 6.54 -9.91 -13.88
N ASN A 104 5.38 -9.58 -14.44
CA ASN A 104 5.18 -8.37 -15.24
C ASN A 104 5.25 -7.08 -14.42
N ILE A 105 5.10 -7.15 -13.08
CA ILE A 105 5.24 -5.98 -12.21
C ILE A 105 6.65 -5.80 -11.65
N LEU A 106 7.60 -6.63 -12.06
CA LEU A 106 8.98 -6.52 -11.58
C LEU A 106 9.79 -5.53 -12.43
N ALA A 107 10.69 -4.83 -11.77
CA ALA A 107 11.77 -4.08 -12.37
C ALA A 107 12.94 -5.02 -12.73
N GLU A 108 13.97 -4.50 -13.44
CA GLU A 108 15.12 -5.31 -13.89
C GLU A 108 15.95 -5.86 -12.72
N ASP A 109 15.97 -5.18 -11.58
CA ASP A 109 16.66 -5.61 -10.36
C ASP A 109 15.86 -6.64 -9.52
N GLY A 110 14.66 -7.00 -9.97
CA GLY A 110 13.77 -7.93 -9.29
C GLY A 110 12.90 -7.29 -8.19
N SER A 111 13.00 -5.99 -7.98
CA SER A 111 12.10 -5.25 -7.10
C SER A 111 10.73 -5.04 -7.76
N ILE A 112 9.71 -4.70 -6.96
CA ILE A 112 8.39 -4.33 -7.50
C ILE A 112 8.47 -2.92 -8.08
N ASP A 113 8.13 -2.80 -9.37
CA ASP A 113 7.99 -1.52 -10.05
C ASP A 113 6.69 -0.83 -9.60
N GLN A 114 6.83 0.33 -8.96
CA GLN A 114 5.71 1.07 -8.36
C GLN A 114 4.70 1.60 -9.40
N ALA A 115 5.13 1.82 -10.62
CA ALA A 115 4.25 2.23 -11.71
C ALA A 115 3.50 1.03 -12.32
N LYS A 116 4.19 -0.10 -12.52
CA LYS A 116 3.61 -1.31 -13.12
C LYS A 116 2.59 -1.99 -12.22
N ILE A 117 2.80 -2.01 -10.90
CA ILE A 117 1.84 -2.62 -9.97
C ILE A 117 0.51 -1.86 -9.93
N ASP A 118 0.53 -0.58 -10.27
CA ASP A 118 -0.65 0.28 -10.45
C ASP A 118 -1.68 0.17 -9.32
N GLN A 119 -1.22 0.32 -8.10
CA GLN A 119 -2.04 0.19 -6.90
C GLN A 119 -3.09 1.29 -6.79
N VAL A 120 -4.18 0.95 -6.11
CA VAL A 120 -5.21 1.90 -5.70
C VAL A 120 -5.31 1.96 -4.18
N ALA A 121 -5.68 3.14 -3.65
CA ALA A 121 -6.02 3.28 -2.25
C ALA A 121 -7.43 3.86 -2.10
N ARG A 122 -8.20 3.32 -1.14
CA ARG A 122 -9.52 3.83 -0.80
C ARG A 122 -9.38 5.04 0.13
N MET A 123 -9.93 6.17 -0.30
CA MET A 123 -9.83 7.46 0.41
C MET A 123 -11.03 7.77 1.32
N GLY A 124 -12.04 6.90 1.30
CA GLY A 124 -13.27 7.07 2.07
C GLY A 124 -14.49 7.27 1.17
N GLY A 125 -15.67 6.90 1.65
CA GLY A 125 -16.87 6.89 0.85
C GLY A 125 -16.69 6.09 -0.44
N ASN A 126 -16.93 6.72 -1.58
CA ASN A 126 -16.77 6.14 -2.91
C ASN A 126 -15.46 6.57 -3.61
N TRP A 127 -14.59 7.30 -2.91
CA TRP A 127 -13.36 7.82 -3.50
C TRP A 127 -12.21 6.85 -3.43
N TYR A 128 -11.46 6.77 -4.50
CA TYR A 128 -10.20 6.05 -4.63
C TYR A 128 -9.14 6.98 -5.25
N THR A 129 -7.89 6.73 -4.95
CA THR A 129 -6.76 7.31 -5.67
C THR A 129 -6.00 6.20 -6.40
N ARG A 130 -5.44 6.53 -7.54
CA ARG A 130 -4.54 5.67 -8.31
C ARG A 130 -3.12 6.09 -8.00
N ALA A 131 -2.36 5.20 -7.34
CA ALA A 131 -1.08 5.57 -6.75
C ALA A 131 -0.07 6.09 -7.78
N ASN A 132 0.02 5.44 -8.96
CA ASN A 132 1.01 5.79 -9.98
C ASN A 132 0.84 7.18 -10.62
N GLN A 133 -0.32 7.83 -10.46
CA GLN A 133 -0.58 9.17 -11.02
C GLN A 133 0.00 10.31 -10.18
N GLY A 134 0.44 10.02 -8.96
CA GLY A 134 0.97 11.03 -8.04
C GLY A 134 2.22 10.54 -7.32
N LEU A 135 2.94 9.57 -7.88
CA LEU A 135 4.18 9.08 -7.28
C LEU A 135 5.24 10.19 -7.30
N PHE A 136 5.90 10.33 -6.18
CA PHE A 136 7.12 11.12 -6.04
C PHE A 136 8.06 10.41 -5.07
N GLU A 137 9.34 10.62 -5.26
CA GLU A 137 10.37 10.00 -4.43
C GLU A 137 10.73 10.93 -3.28
N VAL A 138 10.85 10.35 -2.08
CA VAL A 138 11.44 11.01 -0.92
C VAL A 138 12.59 10.14 -0.45
N PRO A 139 13.84 10.57 -0.66
CA PRO A 139 15.01 9.83 -0.20
C PRO A 139 14.96 9.60 1.31
N LYS A 140 15.19 8.36 1.73
CA LYS A 140 15.21 8.01 3.15
C LYS A 140 16.59 8.27 3.73
N PRO A 141 16.73 8.95 4.88
CA PRO A 141 18.01 9.19 5.54
C PRO A 141 18.49 7.94 6.32
N LEU A 142 18.50 6.76 5.66
CA LEU A 142 18.88 5.49 6.31
C LEU A 142 20.39 5.26 6.37
N SER A 143 21.14 5.84 5.43
CA SER A 143 22.58 5.70 5.30
C SER A 143 23.33 7.02 5.48
N THR A 144 22.61 8.12 5.57
CA THR A 144 23.13 9.49 5.71
C THR A 144 22.69 10.07 7.03
N HIS A 145 23.55 10.85 7.65
CA HIS A 145 23.22 11.63 8.84
C HIS A 145 22.90 13.07 8.40
N GLY A 146 21.63 13.33 8.10
CA GLY A 146 21.18 14.68 7.78
C GLY A 146 21.56 15.64 8.90
N ILE A 147 22.06 16.84 8.53
CA ILE A 147 22.49 17.87 9.49
C ILE A 147 21.33 18.39 10.37
N GLY A 148 20.08 18.23 9.89
CA GLY A 148 18.89 18.74 10.55
C GLY A 148 18.60 20.22 10.26
N VAL A 149 17.37 20.62 10.50
CA VAL A 149 16.93 22.01 10.27
C VAL A 149 17.63 23.00 11.23
N ASP A 150 17.98 22.53 12.42
CA ASP A 150 18.63 23.33 13.47
C ASP A 150 20.06 23.75 13.10
N LEU A 151 20.74 23.01 12.24
CA LEU A 151 22.07 23.33 11.75
C LEU A 151 22.09 24.08 10.41
N LEU A 152 20.93 24.32 9.81
CA LEU A 152 20.86 25.21 8.64
C LEU A 152 21.24 26.64 9.00
N PRO A 153 21.88 27.42 8.09
CA PRO A 153 22.16 28.82 8.29
C PRO A 153 20.90 29.62 8.71
N GLU A 154 21.05 30.57 9.62
CA GLU A 154 19.90 31.29 10.20
C GLU A 154 19.01 31.95 9.16
N HIS A 155 19.60 32.53 8.10
CA HIS A 155 18.85 33.19 7.03
C HIS A 155 18.02 32.21 6.18
N ILE A 156 18.37 30.94 6.16
CA ILE A 156 17.60 29.86 5.54
C ILE A 156 16.54 29.37 6.53
N ARG A 157 16.96 29.03 7.74
CA ARG A 157 16.10 28.47 8.78
C ARG A 157 14.92 29.40 9.15
N PHE A 158 15.14 30.69 9.15
CA PHE A 158 14.12 31.70 9.42
C PHE A 158 13.55 32.40 8.19
N SER A 159 13.72 31.79 7.02
CA SER A 159 13.13 32.29 5.79
C SER A 159 11.61 32.41 5.89
N THR A 160 11.06 33.50 5.41
CA THR A 160 9.60 33.69 5.28
C THR A 160 9.03 33.13 3.98
N VAL A 161 9.88 32.60 3.11
CA VAL A 161 9.52 32.04 1.79
C VAL A 161 9.50 30.51 1.85
N LEU A 162 10.48 29.90 2.52
CA LEU A 162 10.58 28.44 2.63
C LEU A 162 9.57 27.89 3.64
N THR A 163 8.94 26.78 3.27
CA THR A 163 8.04 26.01 4.14
C THR A 163 8.84 25.09 5.07
N GLY A 164 8.21 24.54 6.10
CA GLY A 164 8.83 23.50 6.93
C GLY A 164 9.23 22.25 6.13
N ASN A 165 8.51 21.93 5.04
CA ASN A 165 8.87 20.84 4.16
C ASN A 165 10.15 21.11 3.35
N ASP A 166 10.31 22.34 2.86
CA ASP A 166 11.54 22.75 2.16
C ASP A 166 12.74 22.72 3.10
N LEU A 167 12.58 23.22 4.34
CA LEU A 167 13.61 23.15 5.35
C LEU A 167 13.97 21.71 5.74
N GLY A 168 12.98 20.83 5.83
CA GLY A 168 13.18 19.40 6.08
C GLY A 168 14.00 18.74 4.96
N MET A 169 13.73 19.07 3.71
CA MET A 169 14.51 18.59 2.57
C MET A 169 15.94 19.11 2.60
N LEU A 170 16.13 20.41 2.86
CA LEU A 170 17.45 21.04 2.96
C LEU A 170 18.27 20.49 4.15
N GLY A 171 17.62 20.16 5.27
CA GLY A 171 18.26 19.57 6.44
C GLY A 171 18.62 18.08 6.27
N ASN A 172 18.18 17.43 5.18
CA ASN A 172 18.45 16.02 4.91
C ASN A 172 19.71 15.81 4.05
N VAL A 173 20.69 16.68 4.18
CA VAL A 173 22.01 16.56 3.56
C VAL A 173 23.06 16.26 4.65
N GLU A 174 24.16 15.58 4.29
CA GLU A 174 25.26 15.29 5.23
C GLU A 174 26.07 16.53 5.58
N GLU A 175 26.25 17.41 4.60
CA GLU A 175 26.92 18.70 4.74
C GLU A 175 26.28 19.74 3.83
N ILE A 176 26.45 21.01 4.20
CA ILE A 176 25.94 22.12 3.38
C ILE A 176 26.79 22.20 2.10
N PRO A 177 26.16 22.14 0.90
CA PRO A 177 26.90 22.23 -0.35
C PRO A 177 27.65 23.55 -0.46
N SER A 178 28.85 23.50 -0.98
CA SER A 178 29.65 24.68 -1.29
C SER A 178 29.01 25.52 -2.40
N ARG A 179 29.39 26.80 -2.46
CA ARG A 179 28.90 27.68 -3.52
C ARG A 179 29.24 27.15 -4.94
N GLN A 180 30.40 26.53 -5.12
CA GLN A 180 30.79 25.96 -6.40
C GLN A 180 29.87 24.80 -6.80
N GLU A 181 29.56 23.86 -5.88
CA GLU A 181 28.65 22.75 -6.14
C GLU A 181 27.24 23.22 -6.49
N VAL A 182 26.76 24.29 -5.83
CA VAL A 182 25.46 24.90 -6.16
C VAL A 182 25.50 25.52 -7.58
N GLU A 183 26.55 26.24 -7.94
CA GLU A 183 26.70 26.84 -9.26
C GLU A 183 26.78 25.78 -10.36
N GLU A 184 27.50 24.68 -10.13
CA GLU A 184 27.60 23.54 -11.05
C GLU A 184 26.24 22.83 -11.20
N PHE A 185 25.50 22.62 -10.12
CA PHE A 185 24.16 22.06 -10.14
C PHE A 185 23.19 22.93 -10.95
N ILE A 186 23.20 24.23 -10.74
CA ILE A 186 22.36 25.18 -11.49
C ILE A 186 22.68 25.11 -12.99
N ALA A 187 23.97 25.13 -13.34
CA ALA A 187 24.41 25.08 -14.73
C ALA A 187 24.00 23.78 -15.46
N SER A 188 23.90 22.67 -14.73
CA SER A 188 23.59 21.34 -15.31
C SER A 188 22.10 20.99 -15.32
N ASN A 189 21.26 21.64 -14.50
CA ASN A 189 19.87 21.22 -14.29
C ASN A 189 18.82 22.32 -14.56
N ILE A 190 19.22 23.57 -14.77
CA ILE A 190 18.29 24.66 -15.05
C ILE A 190 18.54 25.13 -16.48
N GLU A 191 17.66 24.75 -17.42
CA GLU A 191 17.57 25.42 -18.72
C GLU A 191 17.00 26.84 -18.47
N ILE A 192 17.82 27.86 -18.80
CA ILE A 192 17.44 29.28 -18.70
C ILE A 192 16.63 29.68 -19.93
#